data_0ae1e279e47cae1dad4b8c84c504acd5
#
_entry.id   0ae1e279e47cae1dad4b8c84c504acd5
#
_cell.length_a   1.000
_cell.length_b   1.000
_cell.length_c   1.000
_cell.angle_alpha   90.00
_cell.angle_beta   90.00
_cell.angle_gamma   90.00
#
_symmetry.space_group_name_H-M   'P 1'
#
loop_
_entity.id
_entity.type
_entity.pdbx_description
1 polymer ?
#
loop_
_entity_poly.entity_id
_entity_poly.type
_entity_poly.pdbx_seq_one_letter_code
_entity_poly.pdbx_strand_id
1 'polypeptide(L)'
;MNFENIYDTIKEAKKAFNQAKTEEEKAAAREIYHKICAEVDAAGPYASRIFNDLLHSRNNGNELLDINDVVWDNEAAKLIEAMKLHGIKAFTFSSGWSHAVVTAWRFQEAGAKLVGLVQINGSMNWDDEEHEKIPAYKFTLD
;
A
#
# COMPACT_ATOMS: atom_id res chain seq x y z
N MET A 1 10.27 6.60 -8.96
CA MET A 1 10.28 5.24 -8.37
C MET A 1 8.87 4.67 -8.53
N ASN A 2 8.72 3.50 -9.12
CA ASN A 2 7.40 2.88 -9.30
C ASN A 2 7.20 1.78 -8.23
N PHE A 3 6.24 1.98 -7.35
CA PHE A 3 6.02 1.07 -6.20
C PHE A 3 5.51 -0.30 -6.60
N GLU A 4 4.74 -0.42 -7.67
CA GLU A 4 4.31 -1.73 -8.17
C GLU A 4 5.50 -2.57 -8.62
N ASN A 5 6.45 -1.96 -9.34
CA ASN A 5 7.66 -2.64 -9.78
C ASN A 5 8.55 -3.01 -8.59
N ILE A 6 8.63 -2.14 -7.59
CA ILE A 6 9.39 -2.39 -6.36
C ILE A 6 8.79 -3.55 -5.59
N TYR A 7 7.47 -3.62 -5.50
CA TYR A 7 6.79 -4.74 -4.87
C TYR A 7 7.18 -6.08 -5.54
N ASP A 8 7.17 -6.11 -6.87
CA ASP A 8 7.56 -7.31 -7.61
C ASP A 8 9.02 -7.69 -7.33
N THR A 9 9.92 -6.73 -7.25
CA THR A 9 11.32 -6.96 -6.91
C THR A 9 11.47 -7.54 -5.49
N ILE A 10 10.72 -7.01 -4.52
CA ILE A 10 10.73 -7.54 -3.15
C ILE A 10 10.21 -8.98 -3.12
N LYS A 11 9.15 -9.26 -3.85
CA LYS A 11 8.57 -10.60 -3.93
C LYS A 11 9.59 -11.59 -4.46
N GLU A 12 10.31 -11.24 -5.51
CA GLU A 12 11.38 -12.06 -6.07
C GLU A 12 12.55 -12.22 -5.10
N ALA A 13 12.93 -11.17 -4.38
CA ALA A 13 13.97 -11.23 -3.36
C ALA A 13 13.61 -12.16 -2.21
N LYS A 14 12.36 -12.11 -1.75
CA LYS A 14 11.87 -13.03 -0.70
C LYS A 14 11.89 -14.48 -1.18
N LYS A 15 11.50 -14.72 -2.41
CA LYS A 15 11.54 -16.04 -3.02
C LYS A 15 12.97 -16.55 -3.10
N ALA A 16 13.91 -15.71 -3.55
CA ALA A 16 15.32 -16.04 -3.63
C ALA A 16 15.90 -16.37 -2.24
N PHE A 17 15.54 -15.57 -1.21
CA PHE A 17 15.95 -15.83 0.16
C PHE A 17 15.47 -17.20 0.66
N ASN A 18 14.20 -17.53 0.42
CA ASN A 18 13.60 -18.80 0.86
C ASN A 18 14.18 -20.00 0.12
N GLN A 19 14.64 -19.84 -1.11
CA GLN A 19 15.24 -20.88 -1.93
C GLN A 19 16.78 -20.94 -1.79
N ALA A 20 17.38 -19.98 -1.09
CA ALA A 20 18.82 -19.90 -0.94
C ALA A 20 19.38 -21.09 -0.17
N LYS A 21 20.48 -21.63 -0.66
CA LYS A 21 21.16 -22.78 -0.06
C LYS A 21 22.44 -22.40 0.69
N THR A 22 22.93 -21.17 0.47
CA THR A 22 24.15 -20.67 1.11
C THR A 22 23.87 -19.35 1.82
N GLU A 23 24.71 -19.01 2.79
CA GLU A 23 24.62 -17.72 3.48
C GLU A 23 24.91 -16.54 2.53
N GLU A 24 25.75 -16.75 1.52
CA GLU A 24 26.03 -15.73 0.51
C GLU A 24 24.78 -15.39 -0.32
N GLU A 25 24.03 -16.40 -0.73
CA GLU A 25 22.78 -16.21 -1.46
C GLU A 25 21.72 -15.51 -0.62
N LYS A 26 21.61 -15.88 0.66
CA LYS A 26 20.70 -15.22 1.61
C LYS A 26 21.08 -13.76 1.82
N ALA A 27 22.38 -13.48 1.98
CA ALA A 27 22.87 -12.13 2.16
C ALA A 27 22.58 -11.25 0.95
N ALA A 28 22.76 -11.77 -0.27
CA ALA A 28 22.46 -11.05 -1.51
C ALA A 28 20.99 -10.68 -1.61
N ALA A 29 20.08 -11.62 -1.31
CA ALA A 29 18.64 -11.37 -1.33
C ALA A 29 18.23 -10.32 -0.27
N ARG A 30 18.82 -10.41 0.92
CA ARG A 30 18.56 -9.48 2.03
C ARG A 30 19.05 -8.07 1.69
N GLU A 31 20.17 -7.96 0.99
CA GLU A 31 20.73 -6.66 0.59
C GLU A 31 19.81 -5.94 -0.40
N ILE A 32 19.20 -6.65 -1.34
CA ILE A 32 18.22 -6.09 -2.28
C ILE A 32 17.06 -5.47 -1.50
N TYR A 33 16.52 -6.18 -0.54
CA TYR A 33 15.44 -5.71 0.31
C TYR A 33 15.83 -4.45 1.10
N HIS A 34 17.00 -4.47 1.75
CA HIS A 34 17.47 -3.33 2.54
C HIS A 34 17.72 -2.09 1.69
N LYS A 35 18.24 -2.27 0.49
CA LYS A 35 18.47 -1.17 -0.45
C LYS A 35 17.14 -0.52 -0.85
N ILE A 36 16.14 -1.32 -1.14
CA ILE A 36 14.80 -0.82 -1.50
C ILE A 36 14.19 -0.04 -0.34
N CYS A 37 14.26 -0.57 0.88
CA CYS A 37 13.75 0.11 2.06
C CYS A 37 14.44 1.46 2.28
N ALA A 38 15.74 1.53 2.08
CA ALA A 38 16.49 2.77 2.20
C ALA A 38 16.08 3.80 1.14
N GLU A 39 15.83 3.37 -0.09
CA GLU A 39 15.36 4.26 -1.16
C GLU A 39 13.96 4.80 -0.87
N VAL A 40 13.07 3.96 -0.36
CA VAL A 40 11.71 4.38 0.02
C VAL A 40 11.77 5.37 1.18
N ASP A 41 12.57 5.11 2.20
CA ASP A 41 12.72 6.00 3.34
C ASP A 41 13.30 7.36 2.91
N ALA A 42 14.24 7.37 1.98
CA ALA A 42 14.81 8.59 1.43
C ALA A 42 13.79 9.43 0.65
N ALA A 43 12.74 8.81 0.13
CA ALA A 43 11.68 9.50 -0.59
C ALA A 43 10.68 10.21 0.34
N GLY A 44 10.80 10.01 1.66
CA GLY A 44 10.04 10.73 2.66
C GLY A 44 8.96 9.90 3.37
N PRO A 45 8.33 10.49 4.41
CA PRO A 45 7.38 9.75 5.25
C PRO A 45 6.09 9.35 4.53
N TYR A 46 5.61 10.16 3.60
CA TYR A 46 4.40 9.82 2.86
C TYR A 46 4.65 8.69 1.86
N ALA A 47 5.81 8.69 1.20
CA ALA A 47 6.23 7.59 0.35
C ALA A 47 6.36 6.29 1.15
N SER A 48 6.97 6.37 2.32
CA SER A 48 7.13 5.23 3.23
C SER A 48 5.78 4.66 3.65
N ARG A 49 4.84 5.52 4.01
CA ARG A 49 3.48 5.10 4.38
C ARG A 49 2.77 4.40 3.23
N ILE A 50 2.78 5.00 2.04
CA ILE A 50 2.15 4.42 0.84
C ILE A 50 2.74 3.05 0.53
N PHE A 51 4.06 2.94 0.59
CA PHE A 51 4.74 1.68 0.31
C PHE A 51 4.37 0.59 1.33
N ASN A 52 4.37 0.92 2.61
CA ASN A 52 3.99 -0.03 3.66
C ASN A 52 2.53 -0.46 3.54
N ASP A 53 1.63 0.46 3.23
CA ASP A 53 0.23 0.15 3.02
C ASP A 53 0.03 -0.73 1.78
N LEU A 54 0.84 -0.53 0.73
CA LEU A 54 0.82 -1.40 -0.44
C LEU A 54 1.24 -2.84 -0.09
N LEU A 55 2.31 -2.99 0.69
CA LEU A 55 2.75 -4.31 1.15
C LEU A 55 1.66 -5.01 1.97
N HIS A 56 1.05 -4.31 2.90
CA HIS A 56 -0.05 -4.86 3.70
C HIS A 56 -1.25 -5.25 2.84
N SER A 57 -1.62 -4.41 1.88
CA SER A 57 -2.74 -4.68 0.99
C SER A 57 -2.51 -5.95 0.18
N ARG A 58 -1.31 -6.10 -0.37
CA ARG A 58 -0.94 -7.29 -1.14
C ARG A 58 -0.87 -8.55 -0.26
N ASN A 59 -0.39 -8.42 0.96
CA ASN A 59 -0.38 -9.53 1.93
C ASN A 59 -1.80 -9.99 2.29
N ASN A 60 -2.77 -9.08 2.27
CA ASN A 60 -4.18 -9.40 2.49
C ASN A 60 -4.88 -9.93 1.23
N GLY A 61 -4.17 -10.06 0.13
CA GLY A 61 -4.71 -10.53 -1.13
C GLY A 61 -5.43 -9.48 -1.95
N ASN A 62 -5.30 -8.20 -1.60
CA ASN A 62 -5.88 -7.09 -2.36
C ASN A 62 -4.96 -6.72 -3.52
N GLU A 63 -5.54 -6.47 -4.66
CA GLU A 63 -4.80 -6.03 -5.84
C GLU A 63 -4.40 -4.56 -5.76
N LEU A 64 -5.27 -3.73 -5.18
CA LEU A 64 -5.02 -2.31 -5.03
C LEU A 64 -4.47 -1.96 -3.65
N LEU A 65 -3.68 -0.91 -3.59
CA LEU A 65 -3.31 -0.26 -2.35
C LEU A 65 -4.56 0.15 -1.59
N ASP A 66 -4.66 -0.22 -0.33
CA ASP A 66 -5.70 0.27 0.57
C ASP A 66 -5.09 1.17 1.63
N ILE A 67 -5.59 2.39 1.71
CA ILE A 67 -5.27 3.30 2.81
C ILE A 67 -6.29 3.01 3.91
N ASN A 68 -5.82 2.39 4.96
CA ASN A 68 -6.63 2.07 6.12
C ASN A 68 -6.25 2.97 7.28
N ASP A 69 -7.23 3.33 8.11
CA ASP A 69 -7.01 4.13 9.30
C ASP A 69 -7.23 5.64 9.10
N VAL A 70 -6.83 6.42 10.08
CA VAL A 70 -7.06 7.85 10.11
C VAL A 70 -6.15 8.57 9.13
N VAL A 71 -6.76 9.43 8.32
CA VAL A 71 -6.03 10.37 7.47
C VAL A 71 -6.46 11.77 7.90
N TRP A 72 -5.50 12.55 8.36
CA TRP A 72 -5.77 13.93 8.76
C TRP A 72 -5.99 14.79 7.51
N ASP A 73 -6.80 15.85 7.64
CA ASP A 73 -7.18 16.68 6.51
C ASP A 73 -5.99 17.24 5.73
N ASN A 74 -4.90 17.58 6.43
CA ASN A 74 -3.70 18.12 5.79
C ASN A 74 -2.81 17.05 5.14
N GLU A 75 -3.10 15.77 5.34
CA GLU A 75 -2.32 14.67 4.77
C GLU A 75 -2.86 14.18 3.44
N ALA A 76 -4.16 14.35 3.18
CA ALA A 76 -4.81 13.80 1.99
C ALA A 76 -4.11 14.23 0.69
N ALA A 77 -3.85 15.52 0.54
CA ALA A 77 -3.17 16.04 -0.65
C ALA A 77 -1.75 15.49 -0.81
N LYS A 78 -1.03 15.36 0.30
CA LYS A 78 0.34 14.85 0.31
C LYS A 78 0.40 13.35 -0.03
N LEU A 79 -0.58 12.59 0.44
CA LEU A 79 -0.71 11.17 0.09
C LEU A 79 -1.01 11.00 -1.40
N ILE A 80 -1.93 11.80 -1.95
CA ILE A 80 -2.24 11.78 -3.38
C ILE A 80 -1.01 12.14 -4.21
N GLU A 81 -0.28 13.17 -3.82
CA GLU A 81 0.96 13.56 -4.50
C GLU A 81 1.99 12.42 -4.50
N ALA A 82 2.19 11.78 -3.34
CA ALA A 82 3.12 10.66 -3.23
C ALA A 82 2.68 9.47 -4.08
N MET A 83 1.37 9.17 -4.10
CA MET A 83 0.84 8.10 -4.95
C MET A 83 1.12 8.35 -6.42
N LYS A 84 0.82 9.55 -6.91
CA LYS A 84 1.07 9.93 -8.31
C LYS A 84 2.54 9.87 -8.67
N LEU A 85 3.40 10.38 -7.78
CA LEU A 85 4.84 10.39 -7.99
C LEU A 85 5.42 8.98 -8.10
N HIS A 86 4.84 8.02 -7.39
CA HIS A 86 5.35 6.65 -7.36
C HIS A 86 4.52 5.65 -8.17
N GLY A 87 3.71 6.15 -9.09
CA GLY A 87 3.05 5.32 -10.10
C GLY A 87 1.78 4.61 -9.67
N ILE A 88 1.19 4.99 -8.54
CA ILE A 88 -0.10 4.45 -8.10
C ILE A 88 -1.20 5.13 -8.92
N LYS A 89 -2.02 4.34 -9.58
CA LYS A 89 -3.08 4.85 -10.46
C LYS A 89 -4.49 4.65 -9.91
N ALA A 90 -4.64 3.79 -8.93
CA ALA A 90 -5.90 3.53 -8.26
C ALA A 90 -5.61 3.05 -6.84
N PHE A 91 -6.51 3.37 -5.92
CA PHE A 91 -6.38 2.94 -4.54
C PHE A 91 -7.76 2.82 -3.90
N THR A 92 -7.82 2.17 -2.75
CA THR A 92 -9.02 2.16 -1.92
C THR A 92 -8.73 2.86 -0.60
N PHE A 93 -9.78 3.35 0.04
CA PHE A 93 -9.72 3.91 1.38
C PHE A 93 -10.79 3.25 2.23
N SER A 94 -10.36 2.62 3.33
CA SER A 94 -11.25 1.98 4.30
C SER A 94 -11.00 2.56 5.67
N SER A 95 -12.08 2.82 6.42
CA SER A 95 -11.97 3.35 7.78
C SER A 95 -13.25 3.10 8.55
N GLY A 96 -13.13 2.73 9.81
CA GLY A 96 -14.25 2.62 10.73
C GLY A 96 -14.59 3.93 11.45
N TRP A 97 -13.90 5.01 11.13
CA TRP A 97 -14.12 6.32 11.78
C TRP A 97 -15.32 7.03 11.18
N SER A 98 -16.06 7.76 12.03
CA SER A 98 -17.19 8.58 11.59
C SER A 98 -16.76 9.70 10.64
N HIS A 99 -15.48 10.08 10.62
CA HIS A 99 -14.91 11.12 9.77
C HIS A 99 -14.52 10.61 8.36
N ALA A 100 -14.75 9.35 8.06
CA ALA A 100 -14.33 8.73 6.80
C ALA A 100 -14.88 9.41 5.55
N VAL A 101 -16.13 9.87 5.59
CA VAL A 101 -16.76 10.58 4.46
C VAL A 101 -16.02 11.89 4.18
N VAL A 102 -15.62 12.62 5.22
CA VAL A 102 -14.86 13.87 5.06
C VAL A 102 -13.49 13.59 4.46
N THR A 103 -12.83 12.53 4.90
CA THR A 103 -11.54 12.11 4.34
C THR A 103 -11.67 11.75 2.87
N ALA A 104 -12.70 11.00 2.49
CA ALA A 104 -12.98 10.66 1.10
C ALA A 104 -13.15 11.94 0.25
N TRP A 105 -13.86 12.92 0.78
CA TRP A 105 -14.03 14.21 0.12
C TRP A 105 -12.70 14.95 -0.02
N ARG A 106 -11.81 14.93 0.98
CA ARG A 106 -10.47 15.53 0.91
C ARG A 106 -9.62 14.87 -0.19
N PHE A 107 -9.70 13.56 -0.35
CA PHE A 107 -9.04 12.88 -1.46
C PHE A 107 -9.55 13.39 -2.81
N GLN A 108 -10.84 13.57 -2.93
CA GLN A 108 -11.43 14.08 -4.18
C GLN A 108 -11.01 15.52 -4.45
N GLU A 109 -10.96 16.37 -3.44
CA GLU A 109 -10.44 17.74 -3.58
C GLU A 109 -8.97 17.74 -4.03
N ALA A 110 -8.18 16.78 -3.59
CA ALA A 110 -6.77 16.66 -3.93
C ALA A 110 -6.53 16.08 -5.34
N GLY A 111 -7.60 15.72 -6.06
CA GLY A 111 -7.51 15.27 -7.44
C GLY A 111 -7.79 13.80 -7.67
N ALA A 112 -8.13 13.03 -6.65
CA ALA A 112 -8.56 11.65 -6.82
C ALA A 112 -10.01 11.64 -7.27
N LYS A 113 -10.36 10.68 -8.13
CA LYS A 113 -11.72 10.53 -8.63
C LYS A 113 -12.39 9.35 -7.92
N LEU A 114 -13.48 9.62 -7.20
CA LEU A 114 -14.27 8.58 -6.55
C LEU A 114 -15.00 7.75 -7.60
N VAL A 115 -14.77 6.44 -7.59
CA VAL A 115 -15.44 5.48 -8.48
C VAL A 115 -16.69 4.93 -7.81
N GLY A 116 -16.62 4.60 -6.52
CA GLY A 116 -17.72 4.05 -5.77
C GLY A 116 -17.26 3.22 -4.58
N LEU A 117 -18.18 2.45 -4.02
CA LEU A 117 -17.88 1.52 -2.94
C LEU A 117 -17.54 0.15 -3.51
N VAL A 118 -16.54 -0.49 -2.94
CA VAL A 118 -16.12 -1.84 -3.29
C VAL A 118 -15.90 -2.64 -2.02
N GLN A 119 -15.83 -3.96 -2.16
CA GLN A 119 -15.46 -4.84 -1.06
C GLN A 119 -14.00 -5.25 -1.20
N ILE A 120 -13.25 -5.17 -0.10
CA ILE A 120 -11.84 -5.57 -0.06
C ILE A 120 -11.62 -6.59 1.07
N ASN A 121 -10.46 -7.20 1.07
CA ASN A 121 -10.02 -8.06 2.15
C ASN A 121 -9.41 -7.20 3.26
N GLY A 122 -9.92 -7.36 4.47
CA GLY A 122 -9.32 -6.77 5.66
C GLY A 122 -8.36 -7.76 6.33
N SER A 123 -8.28 -7.70 7.65
CA SER A 123 -7.42 -8.59 8.44
C SER A 123 -7.84 -10.05 8.31
N MET A 124 -6.86 -10.95 8.41
CA MET A 124 -7.12 -12.38 8.42
C MET A 124 -7.76 -12.80 9.75
N ASN A 125 -8.79 -13.62 9.66
CA ASN A 125 -9.39 -14.26 10.82
C ASN A 125 -8.53 -15.49 11.19
N TRP A 126 -8.00 -15.51 12.41
CA TRP A 126 -7.13 -16.58 12.88
C TRP A 126 -7.82 -17.93 13.04
N ASP A 127 -9.14 -17.92 13.28
CA ASP A 127 -9.90 -19.15 13.55
C ASP A 127 -10.17 -19.97 12.28
N ASP A 128 -10.43 -19.31 11.15
CA ASP A 128 -10.78 -19.97 9.88
C ASP A 128 -9.83 -19.66 8.74
N GLU A 129 -8.77 -18.89 9.00
CA GLU A 129 -7.75 -18.46 8.01
C GLU A 129 -8.35 -17.68 6.84
N GLU A 130 -9.53 -17.11 7.01
CA GLU A 130 -10.17 -16.26 6.02
C GLU A 130 -10.00 -14.78 6.37
N HIS A 131 -9.94 -13.94 5.33
CA HIS A 131 -9.92 -12.51 5.52
C HIS A 131 -11.32 -11.97 5.75
N GLU A 132 -11.45 -11.04 6.70
CA GLU A 132 -12.67 -10.27 6.86
C GLU A 132 -12.92 -9.46 5.58
N LYS A 133 -14.18 -9.43 5.13
CA LYS A 133 -14.57 -8.60 3.97
C LYS A 133 -15.10 -7.28 4.48
N ILE A 134 -14.49 -6.20 4.04
CA ILE A 134 -14.85 -4.85 4.49
C ILE A 134 -15.16 -3.94 3.30
N PRO A 135 -16.04 -2.94 3.48
CA PRO A 135 -16.29 -1.95 2.44
C PRO A 135 -15.16 -0.91 2.37
N ALA A 136 -14.93 -0.39 1.19
CA ALA A 136 -13.96 0.67 0.97
C ALA A 136 -14.42 1.59 -0.16
N TYR A 137 -13.98 2.84 -0.12
CA TYR A 137 -14.14 3.77 -1.24
C TYR A 137 -13.03 3.50 -2.24
N LYS A 138 -13.38 3.35 -3.52
CA LYS A 138 -12.39 3.21 -4.60
C LYS A 138 -12.18 4.53 -5.31
N PHE A 139 -10.91 4.89 -5.50
CA PHE A 139 -10.49 6.10 -6.22
C PHE A 139 -9.55 5.75 -7.37
N THR A 140 -9.60 6.58 -8.41
CA THR A 140 -8.60 6.54 -9.48
C THR A 140 -7.82 7.85 -9.49
N LEU A 141 -6.57 7.78 -9.96
CA LEU A 141 -5.65 8.90 -10.11
C LEU A 141 -5.26 9.03 -11.58
N ASP A 142 -5.43 10.18 -12.14
CA ASP A 142 -5.05 10.48 -13.53
C ASP A 142 -3.61 10.97 -13.61
#